data_5785d94ad06b8a27d08efe62974a6d2a
#
_entry.id   5785d94ad06b8a27d08efe62974a6d2a
#
_cell.length_a   1.000
_cell.length_b   1.000
_cell.length_c   1.000
_cell.angle_alpha   90.00
_cell.angle_beta   90.00
_cell.angle_gamma   90.00
#
_symmetry.space_group_name_H-M   'P 1'
#
loop_
_entity.id
_entity.type
_entity.pdbx_description
1 polymer ?
#
loop_
_entity_poly.entity_id
_entity_poly.type
_entity_poly.pdbx_seq_one_letter_code
_entity_poly.pdbx_strand_id
1 'polypeptide(L)'
;GIIIGVGAVIVMIAVGSGAKAQIVEHIASMGSNLLIVWSGSSTSGGLRMGSGTVPTLTVDDAEAILNEIPSVRYVAPDLPGVAQVVHGNQNWSTSILGTMPEMLEIRNWPVTLGRPFTWQEVNGATKVCLLG
;
A
#
# COMPACT_ATOMS: atom_id res chain seq x y z
N GLY A 1 45.08 -26.51 3.43
CA GLY A 1 44.69 -25.15 3.83
C GLY A 1 43.99 -24.35 2.72
N ILE A 2 44.57 -24.34 1.48
CA ILE A 2 44.06 -23.47 0.38
C ILE A 2 42.69 -23.88 -0.11
N ILE A 3 42.39 -25.15 -0.24
CA ILE A 3 41.07 -25.64 -0.73
C ILE A 3 39.94 -25.24 0.23
N ILE A 4 40.18 -25.29 1.54
CA ILE A 4 39.20 -24.89 2.54
C ILE A 4 38.98 -23.38 2.49
N GLY A 5 40.05 -22.58 2.33
CA GLY A 5 39.99 -21.15 2.21
C GLY A 5 39.21 -20.68 0.99
N VAL A 6 39.48 -21.25 -0.19
CA VAL A 6 38.76 -20.96 -1.42
C VAL A 6 37.28 -21.41 -1.32
N GLY A 7 37.03 -22.58 -0.78
CA GLY A 7 35.66 -23.09 -0.55
C GLY A 7 34.85 -22.14 0.35
N ALA A 8 35.44 -21.65 1.45
CA ALA A 8 34.76 -20.70 2.35
C ALA A 8 34.42 -19.37 1.65
N VAL A 9 35.31 -18.86 0.81
CA VAL A 9 35.05 -17.62 0.05
C VAL A 9 33.92 -17.82 -0.97
N ILE A 10 33.88 -18.95 -1.69
CA ILE A 10 32.81 -19.24 -2.64
C ILE A 10 31.45 -19.32 -1.94
N VAL A 11 31.37 -20.01 -0.80
CA VAL A 11 30.15 -20.10 -0.01
C VAL A 11 29.70 -18.71 0.46
N MET A 12 30.62 -17.88 0.93
CA MET A 12 30.29 -16.52 1.38
C MET A 12 29.74 -15.66 0.24
N ILE A 13 30.33 -15.74 -0.96
CA ILE A 13 29.82 -15.01 -2.14
C ILE A 13 28.47 -15.56 -2.57
N ALA A 14 28.25 -16.85 -2.56
CA ALA A 14 26.99 -17.47 -2.92
C ALA A 14 25.83 -17.05 -1.98
N VAL A 15 26.08 -17.07 -0.66
CA VAL A 15 25.12 -16.63 0.34
C VAL A 15 24.84 -15.13 0.20
N GLY A 16 25.89 -14.32 0.01
CA GLY A 16 25.72 -12.87 -0.20
C GLY A 16 24.92 -12.53 -1.45
N SER A 17 25.14 -13.25 -2.54
CA SER A 17 24.40 -13.05 -3.80
C SER A 17 22.93 -13.48 -3.67
N GLY A 18 22.66 -14.57 -2.97
CA GLY A 18 21.30 -15.05 -2.69
C GLY A 18 20.51 -14.07 -1.82
N ALA A 19 21.12 -13.57 -0.76
CA ALA A 19 20.51 -12.55 0.11
C ALA A 19 20.21 -11.25 -0.63
N LYS A 20 21.13 -10.79 -1.48
CA LYS A 20 20.93 -9.59 -2.31
C LYS A 20 19.76 -9.76 -3.27
N ALA A 21 19.62 -10.92 -3.92
CA ALA A 21 18.53 -11.19 -4.84
C ALA A 21 17.17 -11.15 -4.14
N GLN A 22 17.04 -11.75 -2.96
CA GLN A 22 15.83 -11.71 -2.16
C GLN A 22 15.46 -10.28 -1.72
N ILE A 23 16.44 -9.49 -1.28
CA ILE A 23 16.19 -8.10 -0.86
C ILE A 23 15.71 -7.25 -2.04
N VAL A 24 16.33 -7.40 -3.22
CA VAL A 24 15.92 -6.68 -4.43
C VAL A 24 14.50 -7.06 -4.85
N GLU A 25 14.15 -8.33 -4.78
CA GLU A 25 12.81 -8.81 -5.10
C GLU A 25 11.77 -8.28 -4.10
N HIS A 26 12.08 -8.26 -2.80
CA HIS A 26 11.21 -7.64 -1.79
C HIS A 26 11.05 -6.14 -1.99
N ILE A 27 12.11 -5.41 -2.34
CA ILE A 27 12.01 -3.98 -2.62
C ILE A 27 11.19 -3.73 -3.90
N ALA A 28 11.37 -4.53 -4.93
CA ALA A 28 10.62 -4.43 -6.17
C ALA A 28 9.12 -4.72 -5.95
N SER A 29 8.78 -5.66 -5.08
CA SER A 29 7.39 -6.00 -4.75
C SER A 29 6.67 -4.90 -3.94
N MET A 30 7.39 -4.07 -3.19
CA MET A 30 6.81 -2.94 -2.46
C MET A 30 6.49 -1.72 -3.35
N GLY A 31 6.79 -1.76 -4.65
CA GLY A 31 6.58 -0.66 -5.58
C GLY A 31 7.68 0.42 -5.46
N SER A 32 8.66 0.38 -6.34
CA SER A 32 9.84 1.26 -6.30
C SER A 32 9.54 2.75 -6.50
N ASN A 33 8.33 3.11 -6.92
CA ASN A 33 7.91 4.47 -7.27
C ASN A 33 6.62 4.90 -6.52
N LEU A 34 6.40 4.36 -5.32
CA LEU A 34 5.24 4.73 -4.51
C LEU A 34 5.52 5.99 -3.71
N LEU A 35 4.67 6.99 -3.87
CA LEU A 35 4.64 8.19 -3.06
C LEU A 35 3.37 8.19 -2.21
N ILE A 36 3.50 8.36 -0.91
CA ILE A 36 2.37 8.47 0.00
C ILE A 36 2.24 9.92 0.44
N VAL A 37 1.09 10.52 0.16
CA VAL A 37 0.78 11.90 0.53
C VAL A 37 -0.17 11.87 1.73
N TRP A 38 0.24 12.50 2.80
CA TRP A 38 -0.57 12.64 4.00
C TRP A 38 -1.10 14.07 4.13
N SER A 39 -2.33 14.20 4.63
CA SER A 39 -2.82 15.53 5.00
C SER A 39 -1.92 16.19 6.03
N GLY A 40 -1.68 17.49 5.86
CA GLY A 40 -0.82 18.27 6.73
C GLY A 40 -1.31 18.34 8.18
N SER A 41 -0.49 18.89 9.06
CA SER A 41 -0.88 19.22 10.43
C SER A 41 -1.58 20.57 10.46
N SER A 42 -2.70 20.69 11.16
CA SER A 42 -3.30 22.00 11.47
C SER A 42 -2.89 22.45 12.86
N THR A 43 -2.76 23.78 13.02
CA THR A 43 -2.56 24.41 14.32
C THR A 43 -3.90 25.03 14.72
N SER A 44 -4.55 24.48 15.73
CA SER A 44 -5.76 25.04 16.30
C SER A 44 -5.49 25.45 17.75
N GLY A 45 -5.74 26.71 18.09
CA GLY A 45 -5.57 27.22 19.46
C GLY A 45 -4.14 27.15 20.02
N GLY A 46 -3.11 27.18 19.16
CA GLY A 46 -1.70 27.10 19.58
C GLY A 46 -1.15 25.67 19.81
N LEU A 47 -2.00 24.66 19.70
CA LEU A 47 -1.59 23.25 19.74
C LEU A 47 -1.36 22.75 18.31
N ARG A 48 -0.16 22.23 18.03
CA ARG A 48 0.15 21.49 16.81
C ARG A 48 -0.46 20.10 16.89
N MET A 49 -1.46 19.82 16.07
CA MET A 49 -1.94 18.49 15.84
C MET A 49 -1.01 17.78 14.86
N GLY A 50 -0.74 16.46 15.06
CA GLY A 50 0.11 15.68 14.18
C GLY A 50 -0.41 15.58 12.75
N SER A 51 0.47 15.26 11.79
CA SER A 51 0.08 14.99 10.39
C SER A 51 -1.03 13.94 10.32
N GLY A 52 -2.03 14.17 9.47
CA GLY A 52 -3.14 13.25 9.28
C GLY A 52 -4.30 13.39 10.26
N THR A 53 -4.22 14.30 11.25
CA THR A 53 -5.30 14.50 12.23
C THR A 53 -6.50 15.26 11.69
N VAL A 54 -6.31 16.04 10.63
CA VAL A 54 -7.40 16.74 9.92
C VAL A 54 -7.39 16.27 8.47
N PRO A 55 -8.44 15.60 8.01
CA PRO A 55 -8.54 15.18 6.61
C PRO A 55 -8.79 16.43 5.74
N THR A 56 -7.73 16.96 5.15
CA THR A 56 -7.80 18.11 4.24
C THR A 56 -7.70 17.69 2.78
N LEU A 57 -7.25 16.46 2.50
CA LEU A 57 -7.19 15.93 1.16
C LEU A 57 -8.56 15.40 0.74
N THR A 58 -8.93 15.70 -0.49
CA THR A 58 -10.19 15.31 -1.12
C THR A 58 -9.93 14.40 -2.32
N VAL A 59 -10.98 13.79 -2.84
CA VAL A 59 -10.90 13.00 -4.09
C VAL A 59 -10.55 13.90 -5.27
N ASP A 60 -11.03 15.14 -5.27
CA ASP A 60 -10.74 16.13 -6.32
C ASP A 60 -9.25 16.48 -6.36
N ASP A 61 -8.57 16.52 -5.20
CA ASP A 61 -7.11 16.71 -5.15
C ASP A 61 -6.37 15.54 -5.80
N ALA A 62 -6.86 14.32 -5.63
CA ALA A 62 -6.28 13.15 -6.28
C ALA A 62 -6.46 13.20 -7.80
N GLU A 63 -7.61 13.63 -8.29
CA GLU A 63 -7.84 13.83 -9.72
C GLU A 63 -6.96 14.97 -10.28
N ALA A 64 -6.80 16.06 -9.54
CA ALA A 64 -5.90 17.14 -9.94
C ALA A 64 -4.45 16.67 -10.07
N ILE A 65 -3.95 15.88 -9.11
CA ILE A 65 -2.61 15.27 -9.16
C ILE A 65 -2.44 14.41 -10.42
N LEU A 66 -3.42 13.58 -10.75
CA LEU A 66 -3.37 12.71 -11.92
C LEU A 66 -3.37 13.51 -13.23
N ASN A 67 -4.13 14.60 -13.30
CA ASN A 67 -4.29 15.41 -14.50
C ASN A 67 -3.13 16.41 -14.70
N GLU A 68 -2.59 16.97 -13.62
CA GLU A 68 -1.59 18.03 -13.70
C GLU A 68 -0.14 17.52 -13.72
N ILE A 69 0.09 16.28 -13.22
CA ILE A 69 1.45 15.74 -13.10
C ILE A 69 1.65 14.55 -14.06
N PRO A 70 2.23 14.76 -15.23
CA PRO A 70 2.39 13.72 -16.26
C PRO A 70 3.24 12.51 -15.84
N SER A 71 4.07 12.66 -14.80
CA SER A 71 4.89 11.58 -14.26
C SER A 71 4.13 10.64 -13.32
N VAL A 72 2.91 11.02 -12.90
CA VAL A 72 2.04 10.19 -12.07
C VAL A 72 1.20 9.30 -12.96
N ARG A 73 1.30 8.00 -12.75
CA ARG A 73 0.58 7.00 -13.54
C ARG A 73 -0.77 6.61 -12.92
N TYR A 74 -0.78 6.46 -11.61
CA TYR A 74 -1.97 6.09 -10.84
C TYR A 74 -2.02 6.90 -9.56
N VAL A 75 -3.23 7.23 -9.14
CA VAL A 75 -3.52 7.83 -7.83
C VAL A 75 -4.67 7.03 -7.22
N ALA A 76 -4.55 6.68 -5.96
CA ALA A 76 -5.62 6.03 -5.23
C ALA A 76 -5.77 6.70 -3.86
N PRO A 77 -6.84 7.47 -3.66
CA PRO A 77 -7.22 7.91 -2.33
C PRO A 77 -7.48 6.71 -1.42
N ASP A 78 -7.02 6.80 -0.19
CA ASP A 78 -7.27 5.79 0.82
C ASP A 78 -7.86 6.40 2.10
N LEU A 79 -8.76 5.68 2.72
CA LEU A 79 -9.39 6.04 3.98
C LEU A 79 -9.25 4.87 4.95
N PRO A 80 -8.29 4.92 5.88
CA PRO A 80 -8.15 3.90 6.89
C PRO A 80 -9.28 4.01 7.94
N GLY A 81 -9.76 2.87 8.38
CA GLY A 81 -10.77 2.77 9.41
C GLY A 81 -10.62 1.49 10.22
N VAL A 82 -11.36 1.40 11.32
CA VAL A 82 -11.49 0.19 12.12
C VAL A 82 -12.97 -0.17 12.20
N ALA A 83 -13.29 -1.40 11.91
CA ALA A 83 -14.66 -1.87 12.04
C ALA A 83 -14.70 -3.28 12.63
N GLN A 84 -15.86 -3.59 13.17
CA GLN A 84 -16.16 -4.90 13.71
C GLN A 84 -16.86 -5.74 12.66
N VAL A 85 -16.20 -6.80 12.23
CA VAL A 85 -16.76 -7.77 11.30
C VAL A 85 -17.45 -8.85 12.10
N VAL A 86 -18.73 -9.11 11.80
CA VAL A 86 -19.55 -10.11 12.48
C VAL A 86 -19.98 -11.16 11.47
N HIS A 87 -19.69 -12.41 11.76
CA HIS A 87 -20.16 -13.56 10.99
C HIS A 87 -20.71 -14.64 11.93
N GLY A 88 -22.02 -14.89 11.84
CA GLY A 88 -22.70 -15.81 12.74
C GLY A 88 -22.54 -15.40 14.20
N ASN A 89 -21.89 -16.25 15.00
CA ASN A 89 -21.66 -16.03 16.43
C ASN A 89 -20.23 -15.53 16.74
N GLN A 90 -19.47 -15.18 15.68
CA GLN A 90 -18.11 -14.67 15.81
C GLN A 90 -18.05 -13.19 15.45
N ASN A 91 -17.27 -12.46 16.20
CA ASN A 91 -17.02 -11.06 15.93
C ASN A 91 -15.51 -10.76 16.02
N TRP A 92 -15.02 -9.93 15.09
CA TRP A 92 -13.62 -9.60 14.99
C TRP A 92 -13.43 -8.12 14.66
N SER A 93 -12.63 -7.44 15.47
CA SER A 93 -12.25 -6.06 15.18
C SER A 93 -11.04 -6.07 14.22
N THR A 94 -11.19 -5.44 13.08
CA THR A 94 -10.13 -5.40 12.06
C THR A 94 -9.98 -4.02 11.45
N SER A 95 -8.81 -3.75 10.89
CA SER A 95 -8.56 -2.57 10.09
C SER A 95 -9.20 -2.73 8.71
N ILE A 96 -9.91 -1.71 8.28
CA ILE A 96 -10.50 -1.62 6.95
C ILE A 96 -9.85 -0.45 6.22
N LEU A 97 -9.49 -0.64 4.98
CA LEU A 97 -8.99 0.39 4.10
C LEU A 97 -10.01 0.61 2.97
N GLY A 98 -10.69 1.74 3.01
CA GLY A 98 -11.48 2.21 1.87
C GLY A 98 -10.55 2.77 0.81
N THR A 99 -10.66 2.27 -0.43
CA THR A 99 -9.74 2.67 -1.50
C THR A 99 -10.38 2.49 -2.89
N MET A 100 -9.64 2.88 -3.91
CA MET A 100 -10.01 2.79 -5.32
C MET A 100 -9.38 1.53 -5.98
N PRO A 101 -9.92 1.05 -7.14
CA PRO A 101 -9.40 -0.14 -7.83
C PRO A 101 -7.90 -0.04 -8.17
N GLU A 102 -7.40 1.17 -8.45
CA GLU A 102 -6.01 1.45 -8.79
C GLU A 102 -5.02 1.08 -7.68
N MET A 103 -5.49 0.97 -6.43
CA MET A 103 -4.64 0.57 -5.30
C MET A 103 -4.02 -0.81 -5.52
N LEU A 104 -4.74 -1.72 -6.17
CA LEU A 104 -4.25 -3.06 -6.48
C LEU A 104 -3.05 -3.01 -7.44
N GLU A 105 -3.13 -2.14 -8.46
CA GLU A 105 -2.04 -1.91 -9.40
C GLU A 105 -0.85 -1.20 -8.73
N ILE A 106 -1.14 -0.16 -7.93
CA ILE A 106 -0.12 0.61 -7.21
C ILE A 106 0.67 -0.29 -6.26
N ARG A 107 0.01 -1.18 -5.55
CA ARG A 107 0.61 -2.10 -4.57
C ARG A 107 1.06 -3.42 -5.18
N ASN A 108 0.79 -3.64 -6.46
CA ASN A 108 1.03 -4.91 -7.13
C ASN A 108 0.42 -6.10 -6.34
N TRP A 109 -0.82 -5.96 -5.93
CA TRP A 109 -1.58 -6.96 -5.18
C TRP A 109 -2.50 -7.76 -6.11
N PRO A 110 -2.06 -8.90 -6.62
CA PRO A 110 -2.90 -9.74 -7.47
C PRO A 110 -4.03 -10.39 -6.65
N VAL A 111 -5.24 -10.32 -7.17
CA VAL A 111 -6.37 -11.03 -6.59
C VAL A 111 -6.27 -12.50 -6.96
N THR A 112 -6.07 -13.38 -5.99
CA THR A 112 -5.89 -14.83 -6.19
C THR A 112 -7.22 -15.57 -6.39
N LEU A 113 -8.27 -15.12 -5.72
CA LEU A 113 -9.61 -15.72 -5.81
C LEU A 113 -10.65 -14.62 -6.00
N GLY A 114 -11.55 -14.81 -6.97
CA GLY A 114 -12.56 -13.82 -7.30
C GLY A 114 -12.09 -12.80 -8.32
N ARG A 115 -12.51 -11.57 -8.15
CA ARG A 115 -12.16 -10.44 -9.03
C ARG A 115 -11.97 -9.16 -8.24
N PRO A 116 -11.19 -8.19 -8.75
CA PRO A 116 -11.14 -6.85 -8.18
C PRO A 116 -12.52 -6.18 -8.29
N PHE A 117 -12.78 -5.21 -7.42
CA PHE A 117 -13.94 -4.34 -7.54
C PHE A 117 -13.72 -3.30 -8.63
N THR A 118 -14.81 -2.79 -9.17
CA THR A 118 -14.82 -1.92 -10.33
C THR A 118 -15.22 -0.49 -9.97
N TRP A 119 -14.93 0.46 -10.83
CA TRP A 119 -15.38 1.84 -10.71
C TRP A 119 -16.89 2.00 -10.60
N GLN A 120 -17.65 1.13 -11.27
CA GLN A 120 -19.11 1.13 -11.15
C GLN A 120 -19.58 0.78 -9.74
N GLU A 121 -18.88 -0.16 -9.09
CA GLU A 121 -19.18 -0.57 -7.72
C GLU A 121 -18.77 0.51 -6.71
N VAL A 122 -17.65 1.21 -6.95
CA VAL A 122 -17.23 2.37 -6.15
C VAL A 122 -18.25 3.50 -6.25
N ASN A 123 -18.59 3.92 -7.46
CA ASN A 123 -19.54 5.02 -7.70
C ASN A 123 -20.96 4.68 -7.24
N GLY A 124 -21.35 3.40 -7.33
CA GLY A 124 -22.62 2.91 -6.85
C GLY A 124 -22.67 2.63 -5.34
N ALA A 125 -21.58 2.88 -4.61
CA ALA A 125 -21.43 2.55 -3.20
C ALA A 125 -21.82 1.10 -2.87
N THR A 126 -21.50 0.17 -3.78
CA THR A 126 -21.82 -1.25 -3.62
C THR A 126 -20.96 -1.84 -2.51
N LYS A 127 -21.57 -2.64 -1.64
CA LYS A 127 -20.88 -3.28 -0.52
C LYS A 127 -20.05 -4.46 -1.00
N VAL A 128 -18.83 -4.20 -1.43
CA VAL A 128 -17.83 -5.19 -1.85
C VAL A 128 -16.58 -5.04 -1.02
N CYS A 129 -15.85 -6.12 -0.81
CA CYS A 129 -14.57 -6.09 -0.13
C CYS A 129 -13.63 -7.15 -0.69
N LEU A 130 -12.34 -6.91 -0.51
CA LEU A 130 -11.27 -7.89 -0.69
C LEU A 130 -10.74 -8.25 0.70
N LEU A 131 -10.46 -9.52 0.89
CA LEU A 131 -9.85 -10.04 2.13
C LEU A 131 -8.37 -10.31 1.85
N GLY A 132 -7.50 -9.86 2.76
CA GLY A 132 -6.05 -10.05 2.70
C GLY A 132 -5.54 -10.89 3.86
#